data_c577e63901d42012409feabc89d6d4d6
#
_entry.id   c577e63901d42012409feabc89d6d4d6
#
_cell.length_a   1.000
_cell.length_b   1.000
_cell.length_c   1.000
_cell.angle_alpha   90.00
_cell.angle_beta   90.00
_cell.angle_gamma   90.00
#
_symmetry.space_group_name_H-M   'P 1'
#
loop_
_entity.id
_entity.type
_entity.pdbx_description
1 polymer ?
#
loop_
_entity_poly.entity_id
_entity_poly.type
_entity_poly.pdbx_seq_one_letter_code
_entity_poly.pdbx_strand_id
1 'polypeptide(L)'
;MQMDIKHIREIAKKFSPEEIENCISDQLVNGKNVCHTDATSEKTISELSKAEVVRELIDRGVSLPDALRELARRIRLVQSGFER
;
A
#
# COMPACT_ATOMS: atom_id res chain seq x y z
N MET A 1 7.70 13.16 4.24
CA MET A 1 7.79 12.03 3.32
C MET A 1 6.59 12.02 2.37
N GLN A 2 6.82 11.99 1.09
CA GLN A 2 5.73 11.99 0.11
C GLN A 2 5.28 10.56 -0.16
N MET A 3 3.97 10.37 -0.15
CA MET A 3 3.35 9.11 -0.51
C MET A 3 3.12 9.10 -2.02
N ASP A 4 3.60 8.06 -2.71
CA ASP A 4 3.37 7.93 -4.14
C ASP A 4 2.00 7.33 -4.42
N ILE A 5 1.00 8.18 -4.43
CA ILE A 5 -0.40 7.79 -4.60
C ILE A 5 -0.63 7.10 -5.95
N LYS A 6 0.10 7.50 -6.97
CA LYS A 6 -0.04 6.90 -8.31
C LYS A 6 0.30 5.41 -8.27
N HIS A 7 1.43 5.04 -7.69
CA HIS A 7 1.83 3.64 -7.57
C HIS A 7 0.87 2.85 -6.68
N ILE A 8 0.47 3.43 -5.55
CA ILE A 8 -0.47 2.78 -4.64
C ILE A 8 -1.79 2.50 -5.35
N ARG A 9 -2.30 3.48 -6.10
CA ARG A 9 -3.54 3.33 -6.86
C ARG A 9 -3.43 2.22 -7.91
N GLU A 10 -2.35 2.21 -8.67
CA GLU A 10 -2.15 1.21 -9.72
C GLU A 10 -2.07 -0.20 -9.15
N ILE A 11 -1.32 -0.38 -8.08
CA ILE A 11 -1.19 -1.68 -7.43
C ILE A 11 -2.55 -2.14 -6.89
N ALA A 12 -3.26 -1.25 -6.21
CA ALA A 12 -4.57 -1.58 -5.64
C ALA A 12 -5.61 -1.94 -6.70
N LYS A 13 -5.48 -1.42 -7.92
CA LYS A 13 -6.40 -1.74 -9.01
C LYS A 13 -6.05 -3.04 -9.71
N LYS A 14 -4.77 -3.40 -9.75
CA LYS A 14 -4.29 -4.55 -10.53
C LYS A 14 -4.25 -5.85 -9.74
N PHE A 15 -4.03 -5.78 -8.45
CA PHE A 15 -3.74 -6.96 -7.64
C PHE A 15 -4.75 -7.11 -6.50
N SER A 16 -5.09 -8.34 -6.16
CA SER A 16 -5.92 -8.64 -5.00
C SER A 16 -5.10 -8.46 -3.71
N PRO A 17 -5.74 -8.33 -2.54
CA PRO A 17 -5.01 -8.24 -1.28
C PRO A 17 -4.06 -9.43 -1.07
N GLU A 18 -4.48 -10.63 -1.46
CA GLU A 18 -3.64 -11.83 -1.35
C GLU A 18 -2.41 -11.74 -2.23
N GLU A 19 -2.57 -11.27 -3.47
CA GLU A 19 -1.45 -11.07 -4.38
C GLU A 19 -0.48 -10.02 -3.86
N ILE A 20 -1.00 -8.94 -3.28
CA ILE A 20 -0.16 -7.88 -2.70
C ILE A 20 0.62 -8.43 -1.50
N GLU A 21 -0.01 -9.23 -0.65
CA GLU A 21 0.68 -9.87 0.47
C GLU A 21 1.80 -10.79 0.01
N ASN A 22 1.55 -11.55 -1.06
CA ASN A 22 2.58 -12.41 -1.64
C ASN A 22 3.75 -11.57 -2.15
N CYS A 23 3.49 -10.40 -2.74
CA CYS A 23 4.54 -9.50 -3.19
C CYS A 23 5.35 -8.94 -2.02
N ILE A 24 4.70 -8.63 -0.90
CA ILE A 24 5.41 -8.19 0.31
C ILE A 24 6.32 -9.30 0.81
N SER A 25 5.81 -10.53 0.89
CA SER A 25 6.61 -11.68 1.33
C SER A 25 7.80 -11.92 0.41
N ASP A 26 7.58 -11.86 -0.91
CA ASP A 26 8.65 -12.02 -1.88
C ASP A 26 9.73 -10.96 -1.72
N GLN A 27 9.32 -9.70 -1.48
CA GLN A 27 10.28 -8.62 -1.27
C GLN A 27 11.10 -8.85 -0.01
N LEU A 28 10.46 -9.32 1.06
CA LEU A 28 11.15 -9.57 2.34
C LEU A 28 12.13 -10.74 2.25
N VAL A 29 11.76 -11.80 1.53
CA VAL A 29 12.58 -13.02 1.46
C VAL A 29 13.61 -12.95 0.35
N ASN A 30 13.22 -12.46 -0.83
CA ASN A 30 14.06 -12.52 -2.05
C ASN A 30 14.60 -11.16 -2.49
N GLY A 31 14.16 -10.07 -1.88
CA GLY A 31 14.58 -8.71 -2.27
C GLY A 31 13.96 -8.22 -3.57
N LYS A 32 12.94 -8.90 -4.08
CA LYS A 32 12.26 -8.50 -5.32
C LYS A 32 10.83 -9.03 -5.34
N ASN A 33 9.98 -8.43 -6.17
CA ASN A 33 8.60 -8.83 -6.34
C ASN A 33 8.11 -8.44 -7.73
N VAL A 34 6.92 -8.94 -8.13
CA VAL A 34 6.34 -8.66 -9.45
C VAL A 34 5.36 -7.49 -9.45
N CYS A 35 4.99 -6.98 -8.29
CA CYS A 35 4.01 -5.90 -8.16
C CYS A 35 4.63 -4.52 -8.33
N HIS A 36 5.81 -4.33 -7.81
CA HIS A 36 6.46 -3.01 -7.78
C HIS A 36 7.97 -3.20 -7.70
N THR A 37 8.69 -2.77 -8.73
CA THR A 37 10.11 -3.08 -8.91
C THR A 37 11.04 -1.86 -8.92
N ASP A 38 10.51 -0.64 -8.84
CA ASP A 38 11.27 0.58 -9.11
C ASP A 38 11.69 1.37 -7.88
N ALA A 39 11.82 0.71 -6.72
CA ALA A 39 12.13 1.40 -5.48
C ALA A 39 13.01 0.56 -4.57
N THR A 40 13.51 1.17 -3.49
CA THR A 40 14.22 0.43 -2.45
C THR A 40 13.26 -0.54 -1.76
N SER A 41 13.81 -1.58 -1.13
CA SER A 41 12.97 -2.57 -0.43
C SER A 41 12.04 -1.92 0.60
N GLU A 42 12.57 -0.99 1.38
CA GLU A 42 11.81 -0.28 2.41
C GLU A 42 10.62 0.46 1.81
N LYS A 43 10.88 1.23 0.76
CA LYS A 43 9.82 1.99 0.09
C LYS A 43 8.82 1.07 -0.59
N THR A 44 9.28 0.01 -1.21
CA THR A 44 8.43 -0.98 -1.89
C THR A 44 7.46 -1.61 -0.90
N ILE A 45 7.95 -2.08 0.24
CA ILE A 45 7.11 -2.70 1.27
C ILE A 45 6.08 -1.70 1.79
N SER A 46 6.50 -0.46 2.03
CA SER A 46 5.60 0.59 2.50
C SER A 46 4.47 0.85 1.51
N GLU A 47 4.79 0.96 0.22
CA GLU A 47 3.79 1.21 -0.81
C GLU A 47 2.86 0.01 -1.02
N LEU A 48 3.39 -1.21 -0.97
CA LEU A 48 2.58 -2.41 -1.09
C LEU A 48 1.60 -2.54 0.09
N SER A 49 2.06 -2.26 1.30
CA SER A 49 1.19 -2.31 2.48
C SER A 49 0.05 -1.30 2.38
N LYS A 50 0.34 -0.09 1.91
CA LYS A 50 -0.68 0.93 1.70
C LYS A 50 -1.66 0.53 0.59
N ALA A 51 -1.16 -0.05 -0.49
CA ALA A 51 -2.00 -0.52 -1.59
C ALA A 51 -2.93 -1.64 -1.13
N GLU A 52 -2.48 -2.51 -0.24
CA GLU A 52 -3.31 -3.57 0.30
C GLU A 52 -4.49 -3.01 1.09
N VAL A 53 -4.26 -1.99 1.92
CA VAL A 53 -5.33 -1.33 2.67
C VAL A 53 -6.36 -0.72 1.72
N VAL A 54 -5.89 -0.03 0.68
CA VAL A 54 -6.78 0.58 -0.32
C VAL A 54 -7.61 -0.50 -1.01
N ARG A 55 -6.98 -1.60 -1.42
CA ARG A 55 -7.68 -2.68 -2.11
C ARG A 55 -8.73 -3.34 -1.22
N GLU A 56 -8.41 -3.56 0.05
CA GLU A 56 -9.38 -4.14 0.99
C GLU A 56 -10.61 -3.25 1.14
N LEU A 57 -10.41 -1.92 1.19
CA LEU A 57 -11.53 -0.99 1.26
C LEU A 57 -12.37 -1.01 0.00
N ILE A 58 -11.74 -1.09 -1.17
CA ILE A 58 -12.45 -1.20 -2.43
C ILE A 58 -13.29 -2.48 -2.46
N ASP A 59 -12.74 -3.59 -2.00
CA ASP A 59 -13.46 -4.87 -1.97
C ASP A 59 -14.65 -4.85 -1.00
N ARG A 60 -14.66 -3.92 -0.04
CA ARG A 60 -15.80 -3.72 0.87
C ARG A 60 -16.83 -2.76 0.32
N GLY A 61 -16.65 -2.26 -0.89
CA GLY A 61 -17.59 -1.35 -1.53
C GLY A 61 -17.24 0.13 -1.41
N VAL A 62 -16.08 0.46 -0.86
CA VAL A 62 -15.63 1.86 -0.77
C VAL A 62 -15.07 2.28 -2.14
N SER A 63 -15.41 3.49 -2.59
CA SER A 63 -14.86 4.00 -3.85
C SER A 63 -13.35 4.24 -3.73
N LEU A 64 -12.65 4.21 -4.86
CA LEU A 64 -11.20 4.45 -4.86
C LEU A 64 -10.81 5.79 -4.22
N PRO A 65 -11.45 6.93 -4.57
CA PRO A 65 -11.12 8.20 -3.91
C PRO A 65 -11.33 8.15 -2.40
N ASP A 66 -12.42 7.55 -1.94
CA ASP A 66 -12.71 7.44 -0.51
C ASP A 66 -11.74 6.51 0.19
N ALA A 67 -11.34 5.42 -0.47
CA ALA A 67 -10.34 4.51 0.07
C ALA A 67 -9.00 5.21 0.26
N LEU A 68 -8.59 6.04 -0.70
CA LEU A 68 -7.35 6.82 -0.59
C LEU A 68 -7.42 7.84 0.54
N ARG A 69 -8.59 8.48 0.74
CA ARG A 69 -8.77 9.41 1.86
C ARG A 69 -8.69 8.69 3.20
N GLU A 70 -9.29 7.51 3.29
CA GLU A 70 -9.21 6.69 4.51
C GLU A 70 -7.78 6.27 4.80
N LEU A 71 -7.02 5.88 3.79
CA LEU A 71 -5.60 5.56 3.94
C LEU A 71 -4.84 6.76 4.51
N ALA A 72 -5.04 7.94 3.94
CA ALA A 72 -4.37 9.15 4.41
C ALA A 72 -4.73 9.48 5.87
N ARG A 73 -5.99 9.28 6.25
CA ARG A 73 -6.44 9.48 7.62
C ARG A 73 -5.73 8.53 8.58
N ARG A 74 -5.63 7.26 8.22
CA ARG A 74 -4.97 6.25 9.06
C ARG A 74 -3.49 6.56 9.25
N ILE A 75 -2.83 6.98 8.17
CA ILE A 75 -1.41 7.35 8.23
C ILE A 75 -1.20 8.51 9.20
N ARG A 76 -2.05 9.54 9.14
CA ARG A 76 -1.95 10.69 10.05
C ARG A 76 -2.17 10.30 11.51
N LEU A 77 -3.10 9.38 11.77
CA LEU A 77 -3.35 8.90 13.13
C LEU A 77 -2.14 8.15 13.68
N VAL A 78 -1.51 7.32 12.86
CA VAL A 78 -0.31 6.58 13.26
C VAL A 78 0.84 7.55 13.55
N GLN A 79 1.06 8.53 12.68
CA GLN A 79 2.10 9.54 12.88
C GLN A 79 1.88 10.34 14.15
N SER A 80 0.64 10.76 14.41
CA SER A 80 0.30 11.48 15.64
C SER A 80 0.59 10.63 16.88
N GLY A 81 0.36 9.32 16.80
CA GLY A 81 0.65 8.42 17.89
C GLY A 81 2.13 8.30 18.21
N PHE A 82 2.98 8.45 17.19
CA PHE A 82 4.43 8.37 17.37
C PHE A 82 5.08 9.68 17.79
N GLU A 83 4.43 10.79 17.62
CA GLU A 83 5.00 12.12 17.88
C GLU A 83 4.79 12.63 19.31
N ARG A 84 4.35 11.82 20.20
CA ARG A 84 4.14 12.21 21.59
C ARG A 84 5.43 12.40 22.35
#